data_a65f9c7d142157f016225521088b4f32
#
_entry.id   a65f9c7d142157f016225521088b4f32
#
_cell.length_a   1.000
_cell.length_b   1.000
_cell.length_c   1.000
_cell.angle_alpha   90.00
_cell.angle_beta   90.00
_cell.angle_gamma   90.00
#
_symmetry.space_group_name_H-M   'P 1'
#
loop_
_entity.id
_entity.type
_entity.pdbx_description
1 polymer ?
#
loop_
_entity_poly.entity_id
_entity_poly.type
_entity_poly.pdbx_seq_one_letter_code
_entity_poly.pdbx_strand_id
1 'polypeptide(L)'
;SRAECWQKAVLEPVYKTIGKVVMGMYEQLSAGSLSLIMIAFAVWMALRIMKFVSSVTEDSPGEVWNEIVRKAFLCLFCGFLASSSGMLLYVINTLIFPIYEAFLEFGAKILALSQVTQDKIFVLGEEVTFKNTEIACQMTTGMQATLDGFPQGIQDMMGCMICNVAERLDMGKRVALAAMANGGLLPFVIGALVWFIFIVVSCGFVFYLIDSIFRFGMMIL
;
A
#
# COMPACT_ATOMS: atom_id res chain seq x y z
N SER A 1 23.19 -12.34 -3.87
CA SER A 1 22.04 -12.95 -3.18
C SER A 1 21.15 -11.83 -2.67
N ARG A 2 19.93 -11.70 -3.19
CA ARG A 2 18.94 -10.76 -2.64
C ARG A 2 18.70 -11.15 -1.18
N ALA A 3 18.80 -10.18 -0.26
CA ALA A 3 18.52 -10.43 1.14
C ALA A 3 17.08 -10.96 1.28
N GLU A 4 16.96 -12.22 1.64
CA GLU A 4 15.68 -12.83 1.95
C GLU A 4 15.41 -12.58 3.43
N CYS A 5 14.42 -11.74 3.71
CA CYS A 5 13.95 -11.52 5.07
C CYS A 5 12.59 -12.24 5.25
N TRP A 6 12.31 -12.67 6.48
CA TRP A 6 11.07 -13.39 6.77
C TRP A 6 9.82 -12.54 6.49
N GLN A 7 9.93 -11.22 6.64
CA GLN A 7 8.86 -10.27 6.36
C GLN A 7 8.46 -10.31 4.87
N LYS A 8 9.43 -10.40 3.95
CA LYS A 8 9.18 -10.58 2.52
C LYS A 8 8.46 -11.90 2.25
N ALA A 9 8.87 -12.97 2.91
CA ALA A 9 8.25 -14.29 2.72
C ALA A 9 6.77 -14.31 3.14
N VAL A 10 6.38 -13.49 4.12
CA VAL A 10 4.97 -13.34 4.53
C VAL A 10 4.19 -12.43 3.59
N LEU A 11 4.79 -11.31 3.17
CA LEU A 11 4.10 -10.27 2.38
C LEU A 11 3.92 -10.66 0.92
N GLU A 12 4.84 -11.42 0.35
CA GLU A 12 4.76 -11.84 -1.05
C GLU A 12 3.51 -12.66 -1.38
N PRO A 13 3.15 -13.73 -0.62
CA PRO A 13 1.92 -14.47 -0.89
C PRO A 13 0.67 -13.63 -0.62
N VAL A 14 0.69 -12.74 0.37
CA VAL A 14 -0.44 -11.82 0.64
C VAL A 14 -0.68 -10.90 -0.55
N TYR A 15 0.37 -10.26 -1.05
CA TYR A 15 0.30 -9.36 -2.21
C TYR A 15 -0.22 -10.07 -3.46
N LYS A 16 0.30 -11.26 -3.76
CA LYS A 16 -0.15 -12.08 -4.90
C LYS A 16 -1.61 -12.52 -4.75
N THR A 17 -1.98 -12.95 -3.56
CA THR A 17 -3.37 -13.42 -3.30
C THR A 17 -4.36 -12.28 -3.42
N ILE A 18 -4.07 -11.13 -2.81
CA ILE A 18 -4.94 -9.95 -2.89
C ILE A 18 -5.04 -9.48 -4.34
N GLY A 19 -3.92 -9.42 -5.09
CA GLY A 19 -3.94 -9.05 -6.50
C GLY A 19 -4.85 -9.95 -7.35
N LYS A 20 -4.75 -11.27 -7.17
CA LYS A 20 -5.61 -12.23 -7.88
C LYS A 20 -7.08 -12.11 -7.49
N VAL A 21 -7.37 -11.97 -6.18
CA VAL A 21 -8.75 -11.86 -5.68
C VAL A 21 -9.37 -10.58 -6.20
N VAL A 22 -8.69 -9.45 -6.08
CA VAL A 22 -9.18 -8.13 -6.53
C VAL A 22 -9.47 -8.14 -8.03
N MET A 23 -8.53 -8.61 -8.84
CA MET A 23 -8.72 -8.65 -10.30
C MET A 23 -9.79 -9.64 -10.73
N GLY A 24 -9.86 -10.82 -10.09
CA GLY A 24 -10.90 -11.82 -10.38
C GLY A 24 -12.30 -11.38 -9.95
N MET A 25 -12.43 -10.72 -8.79
CA MET A 25 -13.71 -10.16 -8.34
C MET A 25 -14.15 -9.00 -9.22
N TYR A 26 -13.22 -8.15 -9.63
CA TYR A 26 -13.53 -7.03 -10.52
C TYR A 26 -14.14 -7.50 -11.85
N GLU A 27 -13.57 -8.53 -12.46
CA GLU A 27 -14.10 -9.09 -13.71
C GLU A 27 -15.55 -9.57 -13.56
N GLN A 28 -15.87 -10.20 -12.43
CA GLN A 28 -17.24 -10.68 -12.15
C GLN A 28 -18.19 -9.53 -11.81
N LEU A 29 -17.74 -8.52 -11.07
CA LEU A 29 -18.57 -7.38 -10.66
C LEU A 29 -18.81 -6.41 -11.81
N SER A 30 -17.84 -6.21 -12.70
CA SER A 30 -17.97 -5.26 -13.81
C SER A 30 -19.14 -5.60 -14.75
N ALA A 31 -19.42 -6.89 -14.97
CA ALA A 31 -20.50 -7.33 -15.85
C ALA A 31 -21.91 -6.93 -15.37
N GLY A 32 -22.12 -6.80 -14.06
CA GLY A 32 -23.41 -6.42 -13.47
C GLY A 32 -23.51 -4.98 -12.99
N SER A 33 -22.37 -4.37 -12.67
CA SER A 33 -22.32 -3.04 -12.03
C SER A 33 -22.81 -1.90 -12.93
N LEU A 34 -22.56 -1.96 -14.23
CA LEU A 34 -23.02 -0.94 -15.19
C LEU A 34 -24.54 -0.78 -15.17
N SER A 35 -25.27 -1.90 -15.24
CA SER A 35 -26.73 -1.91 -15.19
C SER A 35 -27.26 -1.35 -13.87
N LEU A 36 -26.64 -1.72 -12.75
CA LEU A 36 -27.00 -1.22 -11.43
C LEU A 36 -26.76 0.29 -11.30
N ILE A 37 -25.63 0.80 -11.77
CA ILE A 37 -25.28 2.23 -11.75
C ILE A 37 -26.29 3.02 -12.58
N MET A 38 -26.64 2.53 -13.78
CA MET A 38 -27.61 3.20 -14.66
C MET A 38 -29.02 3.22 -14.07
N ILE A 39 -29.48 2.11 -13.47
CA ILE A 39 -30.79 2.05 -12.81
C ILE A 39 -30.80 2.98 -11.58
N ALA A 40 -29.78 2.93 -10.74
CA ALA A 40 -29.68 3.79 -9.56
C ALA A 40 -29.69 5.29 -9.93
N PHE A 41 -28.96 5.65 -11.00
CA PHE A 41 -28.95 7.02 -11.51
C PHE A 41 -30.33 7.44 -12.07
N ALA A 42 -31.00 6.57 -12.82
CA ALA A 42 -32.32 6.85 -13.36
C ALA A 42 -33.34 7.05 -12.25
N VAL A 43 -33.35 6.19 -11.24
CA VAL A 43 -34.25 6.32 -10.07
C VAL A 43 -33.96 7.61 -9.31
N TRP A 44 -32.68 7.90 -9.04
CA TRP A 44 -32.29 9.14 -8.36
C TRP A 44 -32.75 10.38 -9.14
N MET A 45 -32.51 10.40 -10.46
CA MET A 45 -32.94 11.52 -11.35
C MET A 45 -34.44 11.71 -11.33
N ALA A 46 -35.21 10.62 -11.43
CA ALA A 46 -36.67 10.66 -11.37
C ALA A 46 -37.14 11.24 -10.02
N LEU A 47 -36.58 10.79 -8.90
CA LEU A 47 -36.91 11.32 -7.58
C LEU A 47 -36.55 12.81 -7.44
N ARG A 48 -35.41 13.24 -8.01
CA ARG A 48 -34.98 14.64 -7.96
C ARG A 48 -35.91 15.55 -8.77
N ILE A 49 -36.30 15.11 -9.97
CA ILE A 49 -37.25 15.83 -10.81
C ILE A 49 -38.62 15.89 -10.13
N MET A 50 -39.11 14.80 -9.55
CA MET A 50 -40.37 14.80 -8.83
C MET A 50 -40.39 15.79 -7.67
N LYS A 51 -39.31 15.84 -6.88
CA LYS A 51 -39.15 16.79 -5.79
C LYS A 51 -39.17 18.24 -6.29
N PHE A 52 -38.53 18.52 -7.41
CA PHE A 52 -38.49 19.83 -8.01
C PHE A 52 -39.90 20.25 -8.52
N VAL A 53 -40.60 19.34 -9.23
CA VAL A 53 -41.96 19.62 -9.77
C VAL A 53 -42.97 19.75 -8.65
N SER A 54 -42.82 19.00 -7.55
CA SER A 54 -43.78 19.07 -6.42
C SER A 54 -43.59 20.31 -5.51
N SER A 55 -42.74 21.26 -5.89
CA SER A 55 -42.42 22.49 -5.14
C SER A 55 -42.01 22.28 -3.69
N VAL A 56 -41.51 21.08 -3.35
CA VAL A 56 -41.05 20.75 -1.98
C VAL A 56 -39.67 21.35 -1.69
N THR A 57 -38.96 21.77 -2.74
CA THR A 57 -37.63 22.39 -2.61
C THR A 57 -37.66 23.81 -3.16
N GLU A 58 -37.03 24.77 -2.45
CA GLU A 58 -36.84 26.16 -2.89
C GLU A 58 -35.67 26.29 -3.90
N ASP A 59 -35.14 25.18 -4.42
CA ASP A 59 -34.01 25.15 -5.31
C ASP A 59 -34.29 25.85 -6.64
N SER A 60 -33.35 26.66 -7.10
CA SER A 60 -33.43 27.26 -8.43
C SER A 60 -33.28 26.21 -9.54
N PRO A 61 -33.93 26.37 -10.72
CA PRO A 61 -33.77 25.46 -11.84
C PRO A 61 -32.31 25.22 -12.25
N GLY A 62 -31.47 26.26 -12.12
CA GLY A 62 -30.05 26.20 -12.42
C GLY A 62 -29.27 25.31 -11.47
N GLU A 63 -29.60 25.34 -10.19
CA GLU A 63 -28.95 24.49 -9.17
C GLU A 63 -29.28 23.03 -9.34
N VAL A 64 -30.57 22.73 -9.60
CA VAL A 64 -31.01 21.35 -9.89
C VAL A 64 -30.34 20.81 -11.15
N TRP A 65 -30.25 21.63 -12.20
CA TRP A 65 -29.60 21.23 -13.45
C TRP A 65 -28.07 20.95 -13.22
N ASN A 66 -27.37 21.83 -12.50
CA ASN A 66 -25.95 21.66 -12.22
C ASN A 66 -25.69 20.40 -11.39
N GLU A 67 -26.56 20.10 -10.42
CA GLU A 67 -26.47 18.86 -9.64
C GLU A 67 -26.65 17.61 -10.51
N ILE A 68 -27.64 17.62 -11.40
CA ILE A 68 -27.93 16.52 -12.35
C ILE A 68 -26.72 16.31 -13.26
N VAL A 69 -26.19 17.36 -13.87
CA VAL A 69 -25.04 17.28 -14.79
C VAL A 69 -23.81 16.75 -14.07
N ARG A 70 -23.52 17.25 -12.86
CA ARG A 70 -22.37 16.77 -12.06
C ARG A 70 -22.50 15.29 -11.72
N LYS A 71 -23.68 14.83 -11.30
CA LYS A 71 -23.90 13.41 -10.98
C LYS A 71 -23.94 12.53 -12.22
N ALA A 72 -24.49 13.02 -13.33
CA ALA A 72 -24.44 12.33 -14.61
C ALA A 72 -23.01 12.10 -15.08
N PHE A 73 -22.17 13.13 -14.97
CA PHE A 73 -20.75 13.01 -15.32
C PHE A 73 -20.04 11.96 -14.46
N LEU A 74 -20.29 11.97 -13.15
CA LEU A 74 -19.70 10.98 -12.23
C LEU A 74 -20.20 9.57 -12.55
N CYS A 75 -21.49 9.41 -12.84
CA CYS A 75 -22.09 8.13 -13.25
C CYS A 75 -21.51 7.61 -14.57
N LEU A 76 -21.36 8.49 -15.56
CA LEU A 76 -20.73 8.15 -16.83
C LEU A 76 -19.26 7.75 -16.66
N PHE A 77 -18.52 8.46 -15.82
CA PHE A 77 -17.14 8.13 -15.51
C PHE A 77 -17.02 6.77 -14.81
N CYS A 78 -17.82 6.52 -13.77
CA CYS A 78 -17.86 5.20 -13.11
C CYS A 78 -18.33 4.10 -14.07
N GLY A 79 -19.33 4.37 -14.90
CA GLY A 79 -19.81 3.43 -15.92
C GLY A 79 -18.75 3.11 -16.97
N PHE A 80 -17.96 4.11 -17.37
CA PHE A 80 -16.85 3.94 -18.30
C PHE A 80 -15.76 3.04 -17.70
N LEU A 81 -15.39 3.26 -16.44
CA LEU A 81 -14.43 2.41 -15.72
C LEU A 81 -14.96 0.98 -15.58
N ALA A 82 -16.26 0.82 -15.27
CA ALA A 82 -16.90 -0.48 -15.09
C ALA A 82 -17.22 -1.21 -16.42
N SER A 83 -17.12 -0.53 -17.57
CA SER A 83 -17.53 -1.10 -18.87
C SER A 83 -16.63 -2.24 -19.35
N SER A 84 -15.37 -2.24 -18.98
CA SER A 84 -14.44 -3.32 -19.31
C SER A 84 -13.26 -3.37 -18.34
N SER A 85 -12.79 -4.59 -18.03
CA SER A 85 -11.58 -4.81 -17.23
C SER A 85 -10.33 -4.16 -17.85
N GLY A 86 -10.30 -4.05 -19.18
CA GLY A 86 -9.20 -3.37 -19.89
C GLY A 86 -9.14 -1.86 -19.63
N MET A 87 -10.28 -1.19 -19.47
CA MET A 87 -10.34 0.23 -19.15
C MET A 87 -9.86 0.52 -17.73
N LEU A 88 -10.27 -0.30 -16.76
CA LEU A 88 -9.74 -0.19 -15.41
C LEU A 88 -8.23 -0.40 -15.38
N LEU A 89 -7.74 -1.46 -16.02
CA LEU A 89 -6.30 -1.73 -16.14
C LEU A 89 -5.54 -0.56 -16.79
N TYR A 90 -6.11 0.04 -17.82
CA TYR A 90 -5.52 1.21 -18.46
C TYR A 90 -5.40 2.39 -17.48
N VAL A 91 -6.46 2.71 -16.73
CA VAL A 91 -6.44 3.80 -15.73
C VAL A 91 -5.48 3.48 -14.59
N ILE A 92 -5.50 2.25 -14.08
CA ILE A 92 -4.58 1.80 -13.03
C ILE A 92 -3.12 1.94 -13.50
N ASN A 93 -2.81 1.45 -14.70
CA ASN A 93 -1.45 1.47 -15.23
C ASN A 93 -0.98 2.88 -15.62
N THR A 94 -1.90 3.76 -16.04
CA THR A 94 -1.56 5.11 -16.51
C THR A 94 -1.55 6.13 -15.38
N LEU A 95 -2.38 5.97 -14.37
CA LEU A 95 -2.54 6.95 -13.30
C LEU A 95 -2.03 6.47 -11.95
N ILE A 96 -2.50 5.30 -11.49
CA ILE A 96 -2.25 4.84 -10.12
C ILE A 96 -0.81 4.33 -9.97
N PHE A 97 -0.36 3.45 -10.84
CA PHE A 97 0.97 2.87 -10.72
C PHE A 97 2.12 3.87 -10.91
N PRO A 98 2.10 4.84 -11.84
CA PRO A 98 3.15 5.86 -11.90
C PRO A 98 3.24 6.72 -10.64
N ILE A 99 2.11 7.05 -10.01
CA ILE A 99 2.10 7.77 -8.73
C ILE A 99 2.72 6.89 -7.64
N TYR A 100 2.32 5.63 -7.57
CA TYR A 100 2.83 4.67 -6.59
C TYR A 100 4.35 4.42 -6.80
N GLU A 101 4.79 4.33 -8.05
CA GLU A 101 6.20 4.24 -8.44
C GLU A 101 7.01 5.42 -7.92
N ALA A 102 6.53 6.65 -8.13
CA ALA A 102 7.19 7.85 -7.63
C ALA A 102 7.32 7.86 -6.10
N PHE A 103 6.29 7.40 -5.37
CA PHE A 103 6.35 7.27 -3.92
C PHE A 103 7.34 6.20 -3.46
N LEU A 104 7.40 5.05 -4.13
CA LEU A 104 8.37 4.00 -3.83
C LEU A 104 9.79 4.46 -4.09
N GLU A 105 10.05 5.16 -5.21
CA GLU A 105 11.36 5.71 -5.52
C GLU A 105 11.79 6.76 -4.49
N PHE A 106 10.87 7.63 -4.07
CA PHE A 106 11.13 8.60 -3.00
C PHE A 106 11.46 7.90 -1.68
N GLY A 107 10.69 6.87 -1.31
CA GLY A 107 10.96 6.07 -0.11
C GLY A 107 12.33 5.37 -0.17
N ALA A 108 12.71 4.82 -1.33
CA ALA A 108 14.01 4.21 -1.52
C ALA A 108 15.16 5.22 -1.38
N LYS A 109 14.99 6.45 -1.88
CA LYS A 109 15.97 7.54 -1.71
C LYS A 109 16.12 7.95 -0.25
N ILE A 110 15.02 8.07 0.51
CA ILE A 110 15.08 8.33 1.95
C ILE A 110 15.83 7.22 2.69
N LEU A 111 15.53 5.95 2.35
CA LEU A 111 16.23 4.79 2.92
C LEU A 111 17.73 4.83 2.61
N ALA A 112 18.11 5.18 1.39
CA ALA A 112 19.53 5.32 1.00
C ALA A 112 20.24 6.44 1.79
N LEU A 113 19.57 7.58 2.00
CA LEU A 113 20.11 8.69 2.81
C LEU A 113 20.28 8.32 4.30
N SER A 114 19.47 7.39 4.80
CA SER A 114 19.54 6.94 6.19
C SER A 114 20.58 5.84 6.43
N GLN A 115 21.45 5.54 5.46
CA GLN A 115 22.51 4.53 5.63
C GLN A 115 23.50 4.96 6.71
N VAL A 116 23.72 4.06 7.66
CA VAL A 116 24.73 4.26 8.70
C VAL A 116 26.10 3.99 8.09
N THR A 117 26.94 5.01 8.05
CA THR A 117 28.29 4.94 7.47
C THR A 117 29.30 4.18 8.33
N GLN A 118 28.92 3.80 9.56
CA GLN A 118 29.81 3.05 10.47
C GLN A 118 29.46 1.57 10.47
N ASP A 119 30.43 0.76 10.07
CA ASP A 119 30.30 -0.71 10.08
C ASP A 119 30.38 -1.30 11.50
N LYS A 120 30.80 -0.52 12.48
CA LYS A 120 31.05 -0.95 13.85
C LYS A 120 30.58 0.10 14.85
N ILE A 121 29.86 -0.34 15.86
CA ILE A 121 29.45 0.50 17.00
C ILE A 121 29.95 -0.21 18.27
N PHE A 122 30.54 0.55 19.18
CA PHE A 122 30.91 0.06 20.51
C PHE A 122 29.77 0.26 21.50
N VAL A 123 29.23 -0.82 22.03
CA VAL A 123 28.19 -0.80 23.05
C VAL A 123 28.74 -1.43 24.32
N LEU A 124 28.89 -0.64 25.37
CA LEU A 124 29.39 -1.09 26.68
C LEU A 124 30.74 -1.86 26.62
N GLY A 125 31.60 -1.48 25.66
CA GLY A 125 32.92 -2.11 25.48
C GLY A 125 32.94 -3.30 24.53
N GLU A 126 31.82 -3.73 24.00
CA GLU A 126 31.72 -4.79 22.99
C GLU A 126 31.56 -4.21 21.60
N GLU A 127 32.30 -4.76 20.65
CA GLU A 127 32.22 -4.34 19.23
C GLU A 127 31.07 -5.05 18.55
N VAL A 128 30.03 -4.32 18.23
CA VAL A 128 28.90 -4.82 17.43
C VAL A 128 29.16 -4.46 15.97
N THR A 129 29.45 -5.45 15.15
CA THR A 129 29.62 -5.28 13.69
C THR A 129 28.32 -5.32 12.97
N PHE A 130 28.11 -4.35 12.08
CA PHE A 130 26.96 -4.29 11.19
C PHE A 130 27.39 -4.67 9.78
N LYS A 131 26.66 -5.59 9.17
CA LYS A 131 26.86 -5.90 7.76
C LYS A 131 26.13 -4.82 6.96
N ASN A 132 26.89 -3.83 6.48
CA ASN A 132 26.36 -2.81 5.58
C ASN A 132 26.10 -3.46 4.23
N THR A 133 24.92 -4.01 4.06
CA THR A 133 24.46 -4.46 2.75
C THR A 133 23.90 -3.23 2.06
N GLU A 134 24.69 -2.58 1.19
CA GLU A 134 24.20 -1.58 0.25
C GLU A 134 23.24 -2.26 -0.72
N ILE A 135 22.00 -2.45 -0.32
CA ILE A 135 20.96 -2.95 -1.20
C ILE A 135 20.26 -1.73 -1.79
N ALA A 136 20.81 -1.24 -2.89
CA ALA A 136 20.09 -0.28 -3.72
C ALA A 136 18.83 -0.95 -4.26
N CYS A 137 17.66 -0.56 -3.76
CA CYS A 137 16.40 -0.99 -4.32
C CYS A 137 16.20 -0.29 -5.64
N GLN A 138 16.42 -1.02 -6.74
CA GLN A 138 16.21 -0.51 -8.09
C GLN A 138 14.89 -1.04 -8.63
N MET A 139 14.19 -0.18 -9.34
CA MET A 139 13.01 -0.58 -10.08
C MET A 139 13.40 -1.55 -11.20
N THR A 140 12.76 -2.71 -11.20
CA THR A 140 12.88 -3.71 -12.26
C THR A 140 11.75 -3.54 -13.27
N THR A 141 11.95 -4.02 -14.48
CA THR A 141 10.93 -4.10 -15.53
C THR A 141 9.73 -4.94 -15.06
N GLY A 142 8.51 -4.57 -15.46
CA GLY A 142 7.29 -5.29 -15.08
C GLY A 142 6.40 -4.48 -14.13
N MET A 143 6.22 -3.18 -14.46
CA MET A 143 5.46 -2.22 -13.65
C MET A 143 3.96 -2.19 -14.00
N GLN A 144 3.50 -3.01 -14.95
CA GLN A 144 2.11 -3.02 -15.38
C GLN A 144 1.32 -4.12 -14.66
N ALA A 145 0.15 -3.76 -14.14
CA ALA A 145 -0.83 -4.72 -13.68
C ALA A 145 -1.41 -5.50 -14.86
N THR A 146 -1.70 -6.76 -14.63
CA THR A 146 -2.38 -7.64 -15.57
C THR A 146 -3.65 -8.19 -14.92
N LEU A 147 -4.49 -8.86 -15.69
CA LEU A 147 -5.66 -9.56 -15.14
C LEU A 147 -5.29 -10.65 -14.12
N ASP A 148 -4.05 -11.14 -14.20
CA ASP A 148 -3.54 -12.17 -13.28
C ASP A 148 -3.08 -11.62 -11.93
N GLY A 149 -2.96 -10.28 -11.79
CA GLY A 149 -2.59 -9.64 -10.53
C GLY A 149 -1.81 -8.34 -10.66
N PHE A 150 -1.28 -7.91 -9.51
CA PHE A 150 -0.50 -6.68 -9.38
C PHE A 150 0.92 -6.81 -9.98
N PRO A 151 1.56 -5.68 -10.35
CA PRO A 151 2.87 -5.68 -10.99
C PRO A 151 3.97 -6.34 -10.15
N GLN A 152 4.72 -7.23 -10.79
CA GLN A 152 5.84 -7.91 -10.15
C GLN A 152 6.96 -6.93 -9.75
N GLY A 153 7.23 -5.91 -10.57
CA GLY A 153 8.28 -4.92 -10.28
C GLY A 153 8.02 -4.13 -9.00
N ILE A 154 6.76 -3.77 -8.73
CA ILE A 154 6.35 -3.12 -7.49
C ILE A 154 6.55 -4.06 -6.29
N GLN A 155 6.17 -5.33 -6.43
CA GLN A 155 6.36 -6.34 -5.40
C GLN A 155 7.85 -6.53 -5.06
N ASP A 156 8.71 -6.61 -6.08
CA ASP A 156 10.15 -6.77 -5.88
C ASP A 156 10.76 -5.55 -5.18
N MET A 157 10.36 -4.35 -5.56
CA MET A 157 10.82 -3.11 -4.94
C MET A 157 10.34 -2.99 -3.49
N MET A 158 9.06 -3.25 -3.23
CA MET A 158 8.52 -3.29 -1.87
C MET A 158 9.25 -4.32 -1.02
N GLY A 159 9.48 -5.52 -1.53
CA GLY A 159 10.21 -6.57 -0.83
C GLY A 159 11.63 -6.15 -0.48
N CYS A 160 12.32 -5.46 -1.39
CA CYS A 160 13.65 -4.91 -1.12
C CYS A 160 13.60 -3.85 0.00
N MET A 161 12.69 -2.89 -0.07
CA MET A 161 12.55 -1.84 0.96
C MET A 161 12.20 -2.41 2.33
N ILE A 162 11.30 -3.39 2.37
CA ILE A 162 10.90 -4.07 3.60
C ILE A 162 12.09 -4.79 4.23
N CYS A 163 12.92 -5.48 3.44
CA CYS A 163 14.11 -6.14 3.95
C CYS A 163 15.15 -5.14 4.47
N ASN A 164 15.32 -3.98 3.82
CA ASN A 164 16.18 -2.92 4.32
C ASN A 164 15.71 -2.35 5.67
N VAL A 165 14.40 -2.12 5.82
CA VAL A 165 13.82 -1.67 7.10
C VAL A 165 13.95 -2.75 8.17
N ALA A 166 13.69 -4.01 7.81
CA ALA A 166 13.81 -5.14 8.72
C ALA A 166 15.24 -5.33 9.23
N GLU A 167 16.25 -5.19 8.38
CA GLU A 167 17.67 -5.27 8.77
C GLU A 167 18.03 -4.16 9.77
N ARG A 168 17.48 -2.95 9.60
CA ARG A 168 17.70 -1.86 10.55
C ARG A 168 17.03 -2.10 11.89
N LEU A 169 15.82 -2.67 11.89
CA LEU A 169 15.17 -3.09 13.14
C LEU A 169 15.95 -4.22 13.84
N ASP A 170 16.57 -5.12 13.07
CA ASP A 170 17.42 -6.18 13.62
C ASP A 170 18.72 -5.63 14.24
N MET A 171 19.27 -4.55 13.71
CA MET A 171 20.35 -3.81 14.35
C MET A 171 20.00 -3.37 15.77
N GLY A 172 18.85 -2.76 15.97
CA GLY A 172 18.36 -2.35 17.29
C GLY A 172 18.26 -3.52 18.27
N LYS A 173 17.82 -4.70 17.80
CA LYS A 173 17.77 -5.92 18.61
C LYS A 173 19.17 -6.39 19.00
N ARG A 174 20.15 -6.34 18.10
CA ARG A 174 21.55 -6.74 18.37
C ARG A 174 22.20 -5.82 19.39
N VAL A 175 21.99 -4.50 19.28
CA VAL A 175 22.47 -3.53 20.27
C VAL A 175 21.84 -3.79 21.64
N ALA A 176 20.56 -4.09 21.70
CA ALA A 176 19.88 -4.43 22.95
C ALA A 176 20.39 -5.72 23.57
N LEU A 177 20.70 -6.76 22.76
CA LEU A 177 21.30 -8.02 23.21
C LEU A 177 22.71 -7.81 23.74
N ALA A 178 23.54 -6.99 23.08
CA ALA A 178 24.90 -6.65 23.57
C ALA A 178 24.82 -5.91 24.91
N ALA A 179 23.86 -5.00 25.08
CA ALA A 179 23.66 -4.32 26.36
C ALA A 179 23.22 -5.28 27.47
N MET A 180 22.41 -6.32 27.17
CA MET A 180 22.03 -7.35 28.14
C MET A 180 23.22 -8.22 28.54
N ALA A 181 24.13 -8.54 27.62
CA ALA A 181 25.26 -9.45 27.86
C ALA A 181 26.34 -8.85 28.72
N ASN A 182 26.62 -7.54 28.62
CA ASN A 182 27.75 -6.87 29.23
C ASN A 182 27.44 -6.03 30.47
N GLY A 183 26.20 -6.06 30.96
CA GLY A 183 25.76 -5.18 32.03
C GLY A 183 25.40 -5.92 33.32
N GLY A 184 25.36 -5.16 34.42
CA GLY A 184 24.71 -5.57 35.66
C GLY A 184 23.17 -5.59 35.49
N LEU A 185 22.46 -5.74 36.60
CA LEU A 185 20.97 -5.85 36.59
C LEU A 185 20.28 -4.72 35.84
N LEU A 186 20.74 -3.48 35.96
CA LEU A 186 20.13 -2.31 35.34
C LEU A 186 20.27 -2.32 33.80
N PRO A 187 21.46 -2.50 33.18
CA PRO A 187 21.62 -2.66 31.74
C PRO A 187 20.85 -3.85 31.16
N PHE A 188 20.76 -4.96 31.93
CA PHE A 188 19.98 -6.10 31.52
C PHE A 188 18.46 -5.75 31.36
N VAL A 189 17.88 -5.08 32.35
CA VAL A 189 16.45 -4.68 32.31
C VAL A 189 16.20 -3.69 31.17
N ILE A 190 17.06 -2.69 31.00
CA ILE A 190 16.95 -1.71 29.92
C ILE A 190 17.10 -2.38 28.56
N GLY A 191 18.08 -3.25 28.37
CA GLY A 191 18.29 -4.01 27.15
C GLY A 191 17.12 -4.90 26.79
N ALA A 192 16.55 -5.62 27.77
CA ALA A 192 15.37 -6.46 27.58
C ALA A 192 14.14 -5.64 27.15
N LEU A 193 13.93 -4.47 27.75
CA LEU A 193 12.84 -3.58 27.39
C LEU A 193 12.99 -3.03 25.96
N VAL A 194 14.18 -2.58 25.60
CA VAL A 194 14.49 -2.10 24.24
C VAL A 194 14.31 -3.22 23.23
N TRP A 195 14.81 -4.41 23.50
CA TRP A 195 14.64 -5.59 22.65
C TRP A 195 13.17 -5.92 22.40
N PHE A 196 12.36 -5.90 23.47
CA PHE A 196 10.93 -6.13 23.37
C PHE A 196 10.23 -5.08 22.50
N ILE A 197 10.57 -3.79 22.65
CA ILE A 197 10.04 -2.70 21.83
C ILE A 197 10.35 -2.95 20.35
N PHE A 198 11.59 -3.34 20.01
CA PHE A 198 11.96 -3.62 18.61
C PHE A 198 11.22 -4.81 18.03
N ILE A 199 10.91 -5.83 18.83
CA ILE A 199 10.05 -6.95 18.37
C ILE A 199 8.64 -6.46 18.09
N VAL A 200 8.04 -5.73 19.01
CA VAL A 200 6.66 -5.20 18.84
C VAL A 200 6.58 -4.30 17.61
N VAL A 201 7.55 -3.40 17.43
CA VAL A 201 7.61 -2.51 16.24
C VAL A 201 7.77 -3.34 14.94
N SER A 202 8.63 -4.37 14.95
CA SER A 202 8.85 -5.23 13.77
C SER A 202 7.59 -5.99 13.38
N CYS A 203 6.87 -6.55 14.35
CA CYS A 203 5.59 -7.23 14.11
C CYS A 203 4.50 -6.24 13.66
N GLY A 204 4.39 -5.09 14.35
CA GLY A 204 3.45 -4.04 14.01
C GLY A 204 3.64 -3.51 12.60
N PHE A 205 4.88 -3.36 12.15
CA PHE A 205 5.21 -2.95 10.79
C PHE A 205 4.67 -3.92 9.73
N VAL A 206 4.81 -5.24 9.95
CA VAL A 206 4.27 -6.27 9.04
C VAL A 206 2.74 -6.20 8.98
N PHE A 207 2.08 -6.11 10.13
CA PHE A 207 0.60 -5.99 10.18
C PHE A 207 0.11 -4.72 9.50
N TYR A 208 0.79 -3.59 9.69
CA TYR A 208 0.46 -2.33 9.03
C TYR A 208 0.57 -2.44 7.50
N LEU A 209 1.60 -3.12 6.99
CA LEU A 209 1.77 -3.34 5.55
C LEU A 209 0.68 -4.25 4.99
N ILE A 210 0.31 -5.33 5.69
CA ILE A 210 -0.79 -6.21 5.28
C ILE A 210 -2.11 -5.43 5.22
N ASP A 211 -2.42 -4.63 6.23
CA ASP A 211 -3.62 -3.78 6.25
C ASP A 211 -3.60 -2.77 5.10
N SER A 212 -2.44 -2.15 4.83
CA SER A 212 -2.28 -1.21 3.71
C SER A 212 -2.52 -1.86 2.34
N ILE A 213 -1.97 -3.06 2.11
CA ILE A 213 -2.17 -3.82 0.86
C ILE A 213 -3.65 -4.21 0.72
N PHE A 214 -4.29 -4.64 1.82
CA PHE A 214 -5.70 -5.00 1.82
C PHE A 214 -6.59 -3.80 1.50
N ARG A 215 -6.36 -2.66 2.14
CA ARG A 215 -7.09 -1.40 1.86
C ARG A 215 -6.90 -0.95 0.42
N PHE A 216 -5.67 -1.03 -0.09
CA PHE A 216 -5.40 -0.72 -1.49
C PHE A 216 -6.18 -1.63 -2.44
N GLY A 217 -6.21 -2.94 -2.18
CA GLY A 217 -7.02 -3.88 -2.94
C GLY A 217 -8.52 -3.56 -2.91
N MET A 218 -9.05 -3.21 -1.72
CA MET A 218 -10.45 -2.83 -1.56
C MET A 218 -10.80 -1.50 -2.22
N MET A 219 -9.85 -0.59 -2.39
CA MET A 219 -10.08 0.68 -3.11
C MET A 219 -10.17 0.49 -4.63
N ILE A 220 -9.60 -0.59 -5.16
CA ILE A 220 -9.69 -0.92 -6.58
C ILE A 220 -11.03 -1.59 -6.92
N LEU A 221 -11.62 -2.31 -5.97
CA LEU A 221 -12.95 -2.92 -6.09
C LEU A 221 -14.06 -1.89 -5.98
#